data_0871cabc35bb03a9069d1048c6e0a5d6
#
_entry.id   0871cabc35bb03a9069d1048c6e0a5d6
#
_cell.length_a   1.000
_cell.length_b   1.000
_cell.length_c   1.000
_cell.angle_alpha   90.00
_cell.angle_beta   90.00
_cell.angle_gamma   90.00
#
_symmetry.space_group_name_H-M   'P 1'
#
loop_
_entity.id
_entity.type
_entity.pdbx_description
1 polymer ?
#
loop_
_entity_poly.entity_id
_entity_poly.type
_entity_poly.pdbx_seq_one_letter_code
_entity_poly.pdbx_strand_id
1 'polypeptide(L)'
;MSKLFYRRTLKPLFKGRHFITLEEWTKEEIDKLLEVSYDLKDRFYRNIPTPYLENKTGFLMFFEQSTRTRNSMESGLAQLGGHATFLDTSMMQISHGESAKDTAVILSSFGHAIACRYCNWGVGNKYLREMQAHSTVPIINLQCDLYHPMQALADLMTIQEVLPTTKHVKVSIIWAYAESHKKPISVPLSQILLFPRYAMDVTLAYPEGYDLPDWAIEKAKKNAAENGGSFRITHDMQEAFKDADIVIPKNWGSWVKNQSTVVVDDYIKTLKSWKCTEEMIKLANPNVKYMHALPADRGNEVEDSVIDGPHSIVYQEAENRLHTAKAVMAMTIGDK
;
A
#
# COMPACT_ATOMS: atom_id res chain seq x y z
N MET A 1 -11.54 19.95 -37.08
CA MET A 1 -10.76 18.80 -36.64
C MET A 1 -9.77 19.25 -35.58
N SER A 2 -10.10 19.10 -34.30
CA SER A 2 -9.16 19.43 -33.24
C SER A 2 -8.06 18.35 -33.26
N LYS A 3 -6.83 18.76 -33.56
CA LYS A 3 -5.65 17.93 -33.35
C LYS A 3 -5.58 17.66 -31.84
N LEU A 4 -6.09 16.53 -31.39
CA LEU A 4 -5.75 15.97 -30.09
C LEU A 4 -4.23 15.75 -30.11
N PHE A 5 -3.51 16.69 -29.51
CA PHE A 5 -2.09 16.53 -29.26
C PHE A 5 -1.95 15.41 -28.23
N TYR A 6 -1.70 14.21 -28.70
CA TYR A 6 -1.14 13.16 -27.87
C TYR A 6 0.20 13.67 -27.33
N ARG A 7 0.22 14.15 -26.10
CA ARG A 7 1.49 14.37 -25.42
C ARG A 7 2.14 13.01 -25.25
N ARG A 8 3.06 12.68 -26.15
CA ARG A 8 3.93 11.51 -26.05
C ARG A 8 4.89 11.58 -24.85
N THR A 9 5.00 12.72 -24.19
CA THR A 9 5.93 12.96 -23.10
C THR A 9 5.15 13.35 -21.84
N LEU A 10 5.23 12.51 -20.83
CA LEU A 10 4.90 12.87 -19.46
C LEU A 10 6.17 13.50 -18.84
N LYS A 11 6.07 14.73 -18.30
CA LYS A 11 7.19 15.32 -17.56
C LYS A 11 7.36 14.58 -16.22
N PRO A 12 8.47 13.87 -15.99
CA PRO A 12 8.71 13.15 -14.75
C PRO A 12 9.13 14.13 -13.66
N LEU A 13 8.18 14.67 -12.91
CA LEU A 13 8.44 15.69 -11.89
C LEU A 13 9.33 15.20 -10.75
N PHE A 14 9.38 13.89 -10.54
CA PHE A 14 10.06 13.25 -9.40
C PHE A 14 11.20 12.33 -9.84
N LYS A 15 11.81 12.59 -11.00
CA LYS A 15 12.88 11.76 -11.56
C LYS A 15 14.02 11.55 -10.55
N GLY A 16 14.40 10.28 -10.38
CA GLY A 16 15.44 9.85 -9.45
C GLY A 16 15.01 9.75 -7.99
N ARG A 17 13.80 10.22 -7.65
CA ARG A 17 13.32 10.19 -6.27
C ARG A 17 12.91 8.79 -5.86
N HIS A 18 13.33 8.37 -4.67
CA HIS A 18 12.93 7.09 -4.07
C HIS A 18 11.48 7.14 -3.57
N PHE A 19 10.82 5.98 -3.56
CA PHE A 19 9.44 5.82 -3.09
C PHE A 19 9.40 4.76 -1.98
N ILE A 20 9.86 5.12 -0.77
CA ILE A 20 9.95 4.19 0.37
C ILE A 20 8.70 4.28 1.25
N THR A 21 8.23 5.48 1.53
CA THR A 21 7.03 5.76 2.31
C THR A 21 6.38 7.04 1.82
N LEU A 22 5.05 7.14 1.96
CA LEU A 22 4.30 8.36 1.62
C LEU A 22 4.56 9.51 2.62
N GLU A 23 5.15 9.23 3.76
CA GLU A 23 5.56 10.26 4.73
C GLU A 23 6.66 11.20 4.21
N GLU A 24 7.42 10.77 3.22
CA GLU A 24 8.46 11.57 2.57
C GLU A 24 7.92 12.40 1.39
N TRP A 25 6.62 12.32 1.12
CA TRP A 25 5.94 13.01 0.02
C TRP A 25 4.94 14.02 0.56
N THR A 26 4.93 15.23 0.03
CA THR A 26 3.91 16.21 0.41
C THR A 26 2.53 15.79 -0.11
N LYS A 27 1.47 16.38 0.42
CA LYS A 27 0.12 16.10 -0.07
C LYS A 27 -0.03 16.44 -1.55
N GLU A 28 0.53 17.59 -1.98
CA GLU A 28 0.50 18.08 -3.36
C GLU A 28 1.26 17.12 -4.31
N GLU A 29 2.36 16.53 -3.84
CA GLU A 29 3.09 15.52 -4.62
C GLU A 29 2.32 14.22 -4.75
N ILE A 30 1.63 13.79 -3.68
CA ILE A 30 0.75 12.63 -3.73
C ILE A 30 -0.45 12.90 -4.65
N ASP A 31 -1.07 14.09 -4.56
CA ASP A 31 -2.15 14.50 -5.45
C ASP A 31 -1.69 14.47 -6.92
N LYS A 32 -0.43 14.82 -7.19
CA LYS A 32 0.13 14.74 -8.55
C LYS A 32 0.33 13.31 -9.03
N LEU A 33 0.73 12.37 -8.14
CA LEU A 33 0.78 10.95 -8.47
C LEU A 33 -0.63 10.40 -8.75
N LEU A 34 -1.63 10.81 -8.00
CA LEU A 34 -3.02 10.41 -8.22
C LEU A 34 -3.58 10.97 -9.54
N GLU A 35 -3.32 12.24 -9.85
CA GLU A 35 -3.70 12.84 -11.16
C GLU A 35 -3.16 12.00 -12.33
N VAL A 36 -1.88 11.64 -12.27
CA VAL A 36 -1.25 10.80 -13.28
C VAL A 36 -1.85 9.38 -13.28
N SER A 37 -2.20 8.84 -12.11
CA SER A 37 -2.82 7.52 -12.01
C SER A 37 -4.19 7.48 -12.71
N TYR A 38 -5.01 8.53 -12.53
CA TYR A 38 -6.30 8.66 -13.21
C TYR A 38 -6.15 8.81 -14.73
N ASP A 39 -5.20 9.63 -15.20
CA ASP A 39 -4.93 9.76 -16.65
C ASP A 39 -4.48 8.42 -17.25
N LEU A 40 -3.61 7.69 -16.55
CA LEU A 40 -3.13 6.37 -17.00
C LEU A 40 -4.22 5.30 -16.97
N LYS A 41 -5.17 5.40 -16.03
CA LYS A 41 -6.34 4.51 -15.97
C LYS A 41 -7.30 4.81 -17.12
N ASP A 42 -7.64 6.07 -17.38
CA ASP A 42 -8.48 6.47 -18.53
C ASP A 42 -7.87 6.00 -19.85
N ARG A 43 -6.57 6.25 -20.05
CA ARG A 43 -5.86 5.79 -21.26
C ARG A 43 -5.87 4.28 -21.42
N PHE A 44 -5.72 3.53 -20.32
CA PHE A 44 -5.78 2.07 -20.35
C PHE A 44 -7.11 1.58 -20.89
N TYR A 45 -8.23 2.07 -20.36
CA TYR A 45 -9.57 1.68 -20.82
C TYR A 45 -9.89 2.14 -22.25
N ARG A 46 -9.28 3.22 -22.69
CA ARG A 46 -9.43 3.75 -24.06
C ARG A 46 -8.42 3.15 -25.07
N ASN A 47 -7.61 2.17 -24.63
CA ASN A 47 -6.55 1.56 -25.45
C ASN A 47 -5.58 2.60 -26.04
N ILE A 48 -5.26 3.65 -25.31
CA ILE A 48 -4.28 4.68 -25.68
C ILE A 48 -2.91 4.28 -25.15
N PRO A 49 -1.91 4.02 -26.04
CA PRO A 49 -0.56 3.68 -25.60
C PRO A 49 0.09 4.76 -24.76
N THR A 50 0.83 4.33 -23.73
CA THR A 50 1.55 5.22 -22.80
C THR A 50 3.04 4.84 -22.69
N PRO A 51 3.83 4.87 -23.77
CA PRO A 51 5.22 4.39 -23.80
C PRO A 51 6.18 5.41 -23.17
N TYR A 52 5.97 5.74 -21.89
CA TYR A 52 6.76 6.73 -21.17
C TYR A 52 8.11 6.22 -20.66
N LEU A 53 8.31 4.89 -20.68
CA LEU A 53 9.53 4.22 -20.20
C LEU A 53 10.19 3.36 -21.28
N GLU A 54 10.10 3.77 -22.56
CA GLU A 54 10.79 3.08 -23.65
C GLU A 54 12.30 2.94 -23.34
N ASN A 55 12.84 1.74 -23.56
CA ASN A 55 14.25 1.41 -23.27
C ASN A 55 14.65 1.51 -21.79
N LYS A 56 13.70 1.54 -20.85
CA LYS A 56 13.97 1.48 -19.42
C LYS A 56 13.83 0.08 -18.87
N THR A 57 14.73 -0.31 -17.97
CA THR A 57 14.66 -1.57 -17.23
C THR A 57 14.44 -1.31 -15.76
N GLY A 58 13.42 -1.96 -15.18
CA GLY A 58 13.17 -1.99 -13.75
C GLY A 58 13.42 -3.39 -13.18
N PHE A 59 14.19 -3.47 -12.10
CA PHE A 59 14.41 -4.70 -11.36
C PHE A 59 13.33 -4.88 -10.31
N LEU A 60 12.66 -6.04 -10.29
CA LEU A 60 11.61 -6.38 -9.35
C LEU A 60 12.10 -7.47 -8.40
N MET A 61 12.57 -7.07 -7.24
CA MET A 61 13.27 -7.89 -6.27
C MET A 61 12.33 -8.34 -5.15
N PHE A 62 12.15 -9.65 -4.98
CA PHE A 62 11.18 -10.21 -4.05
C PHE A 62 11.81 -11.22 -3.11
N PHE A 63 11.69 -10.97 -1.81
CA PHE A 63 12.06 -11.91 -0.74
C PHE A 63 10.91 -12.84 -0.38
N GLU A 64 9.67 -12.46 -0.69
CA GLU A 64 8.48 -13.27 -0.47
C GLU A 64 7.59 -13.30 -1.71
N GLN A 65 6.76 -14.33 -1.78
CA GLN A 65 5.79 -14.51 -2.87
C GLN A 65 4.77 -13.37 -2.94
N SER A 66 4.38 -13.00 -4.16
CA SER A 66 3.38 -11.96 -4.38
C SER A 66 2.72 -12.08 -5.75
N THR A 67 1.40 -12.21 -5.79
CA THR A 67 0.63 -12.22 -7.04
C THR A 67 0.36 -10.80 -7.53
N ARG A 68 -0.33 -9.99 -6.73
CA ARG A 68 -0.80 -8.65 -7.14
C ARG A 68 0.33 -7.65 -7.33
N THR A 69 1.20 -7.55 -6.34
CA THR A 69 2.30 -6.57 -6.38
C THR A 69 3.26 -6.87 -7.53
N ARG A 70 3.63 -8.14 -7.73
CA ARG A 70 4.49 -8.54 -8.84
C ARG A 70 3.83 -8.18 -10.18
N ASN A 71 2.64 -8.71 -10.43
CA ASN A 71 1.99 -8.55 -11.74
C ASN A 71 1.60 -7.10 -12.04
N SER A 72 1.20 -6.29 -11.05
CA SER A 72 0.92 -4.87 -11.27
C SER A 72 2.17 -4.08 -11.69
N MET A 73 3.35 -4.43 -11.16
CA MET A 73 4.61 -3.79 -11.54
C MET A 73 5.11 -4.27 -12.91
N GLU A 74 5.11 -5.59 -13.16
CA GLU A 74 5.51 -6.16 -14.46
C GLU A 74 4.61 -5.64 -15.59
N SER A 75 3.30 -5.76 -15.44
CA SER A 75 2.34 -5.24 -16.42
C SER A 75 2.43 -3.73 -16.58
N GLY A 76 2.63 -3.01 -15.47
CA GLY A 76 2.78 -1.56 -15.47
C GLY A 76 3.99 -1.11 -16.28
N LEU A 77 5.17 -1.71 -16.07
CA LEU A 77 6.39 -1.45 -16.85
C LEU A 77 6.18 -1.77 -18.33
N ALA A 78 5.61 -2.93 -18.65
CA ALA A 78 5.34 -3.31 -20.03
C ALA A 78 4.39 -2.32 -20.73
N GLN A 79 3.30 -1.91 -20.08
CA GLN A 79 2.35 -0.92 -20.60
C GLN A 79 2.97 0.47 -20.78
N LEU A 80 3.99 0.78 -19.99
CA LEU A 80 4.77 2.02 -20.15
C LEU A 80 5.91 1.90 -21.18
N GLY A 81 6.04 0.76 -21.88
CA GLY A 81 7.08 0.52 -22.90
C GLY A 81 8.43 0.10 -22.32
N GLY A 82 8.51 -0.14 -21.01
CA GLY A 82 9.72 -0.59 -20.34
C GLY A 82 9.81 -2.12 -20.24
N HIS A 83 10.92 -2.58 -19.65
CA HIS A 83 11.19 -3.99 -19.37
C HIS A 83 11.28 -4.24 -17.86
N ALA A 84 10.59 -5.27 -17.40
CA ALA A 84 10.68 -5.72 -16.00
C ALA A 84 11.55 -6.98 -15.92
N THR A 85 12.57 -6.96 -15.08
CA THR A 85 13.34 -8.16 -14.73
C THR A 85 12.94 -8.59 -13.32
N PHE A 86 12.29 -9.74 -13.22
CA PHE A 86 11.96 -10.34 -11.94
C PHE A 86 13.19 -11.00 -11.31
N LEU A 87 13.47 -10.68 -10.07
CA LEU A 87 14.57 -11.22 -9.29
C LEU A 87 14.02 -11.95 -8.05
N ASP A 88 14.09 -13.29 -8.09
CA ASP A 88 13.90 -14.12 -6.93
C ASP A 88 15.18 -14.09 -6.09
N THR A 89 15.11 -13.52 -4.89
CA THR A 89 16.28 -13.33 -4.04
C THR A 89 16.92 -14.65 -3.56
N SER A 90 16.17 -15.75 -3.56
CA SER A 90 16.71 -17.09 -3.29
C SER A 90 17.73 -17.56 -4.34
N MET A 91 17.67 -16.99 -5.55
CA MET A 91 18.57 -17.26 -6.67
C MET A 91 19.66 -16.19 -6.85
N MET A 92 19.70 -15.20 -5.96
CA MET A 92 20.70 -14.12 -5.97
C MET A 92 21.84 -14.39 -4.97
N GLN A 93 22.95 -13.66 -5.14
CA GLN A 93 24.08 -13.76 -4.23
C GLN A 93 23.77 -13.26 -2.80
N ILE A 94 22.63 -12.62 -2.60
CA ILE A 94 22.09 -12.25 -1.28
C ILE A 94 22.01 -13.48 -0.36
N SER A 95 21.62 -14.63 -0.90
CA SER A 95 21.60 -15.91 -0.16
C SER A 95 22.99 -16.36 0.32
N HIS A 96 24.06 -15.83 -0.26
CA HIS A 96 25.45 -16.05 0.12
C HIS A 96 26.09 -14.85 0.83
N GLY A 97 25.27 -13.90 1.29
CA GLY A 97 25.72 -12.78 2.14
C GLY A 97 26.08 -11.49 1.38
N GLU A 98 25.69 -11.34 0.10
CA GLU A 98 25.85 -10.07 -0.61
C GLU A 98 25.07 -8.96 0.12
N SER A 99 25.71 -7.80 0.31
CA SER A 99 25.12 -6.68 1.05
C SER A 99 24.05 -5.95 0.24
N ALA A 100 23.12 -5.27 0.94
CA ALA A 100 22.15 -4.37 0.31
C ALA A 100 22.83 -3.28 -0.51
N LYS A 101 23.98 -2.77 -0.02
CA LYS A 101 24.82 -1.79 -0.71
C LYS A 101 25.32 -2.32 -2.05
N ASP A 102 26.00 -3.49 -2.05
CA ASP A 102 26.59 -4.02 -3.27
C ASP A 102 25.52 -4.35 -4.32
N THR A 103 24.42 -4.97 -3.88
CA THR A 103 23.25 -5.23 -4.73
C THR A 103 22.69 -3.92 -5.34
N ALA A 104 22.55 -2.86 -4.52
CA ALA A 104 22.01 -1.58 -5.01
C ALA A 104 22.94 -0.92 -6.03
N VAL A 105 24.26 -0.90 -5.77
CA VAL A 105 25.26 -0.30 -6.68
C VAL A 105 25.27 -1.03 -8.02
N ILE A 106 25.33 -2.37 -8.01
CA ILE A 106 25.39 -3.17 -9.24
C ILE A 106 24.10 -3.06 -10.03
N LEU A 107 22.93 -3.25 -9.42
CA LEU A 107 21.66 -3.14 -10.14
C LEU A 107 21.41 -1.72 -10.67
N SER A 108 21.84 -0.69 -9.95
CA SER A 108 21.77 0.70 -10.42
C SER A 108 22.59 0.95 -11.69
N SER A 109 23.69 0.22 -11.90
CA SER A 109 24.50 0.35 -13.11
C SER A 109 23.91 -0.37 -14.33
N PHE A 110 22.96 -1.30 -14.11
CA PHE A 110 22.35 -2.10 -15.17
C PHE A 110 20.94 -1.64 -15.54
N GLY A 111 20.27 -0.87 -14.69
CA GLY A 111 18.88 -0.52 -14.91
C GLY A 111 18.52 0.90 -14.46
N HIS A 112 17.22 1.16 -14.35
CA HIS A 112 16.68 2.49 -14.17
C HIS A 112 15.81 2.63 -12.90
N ALA A 113 15.49 1.52 -12.26
CA ALA A 113 14.83 1.47 -10.96
C ALA A 113 15.03 0.09 -10.31
N ILE A 114 14.96 0.05 -8.98
CA ILE A 114 14.94 -1.18 -8.19
C ILE A 114 13.68 -1.13 -7.32
N ALA A 115 12.73 -1.99 -7.61
CA ALA A 115 11.52 -2.14 -6.82
C ALA A 115 11.66 -3.38 -5.93
N CYS A 116 11.56 -3.23 -4.62
CA CYS A 116 11.88 -4.30 -3.68
C CYS A 116 10.73 -4.56 -2.72
N ARG A 117 10.43 -5.85 -2.50
CA ARG A 117 9.53 -6.34 -1.46
C ARG A 117 10.31 -7.17 -0.46
N TYR A 118 10.36 -6.71 0.80
CA TYR A 118 11.01 -7.40 1.90
C TYR A 118 10.25 -7.17 3.20
N CYS A 119 9.37 -8.11 3.55
CA CYS A 119 8.44 -7.98 4.68
C CYS A 119 9.00 -8.54 6.00
N ASN A 120 10.23 -9.05 6.01
CA ASN A 120 10.80 -9.68 7.18
C ASN A 120 10.93 -8.65 8.32
N TRP A 121 10.39 -9.00 9.46
CA TRP A 121 10.17 -8.14 10.61
C TRP A 121 11.48 -7.60 11.20
N GLY A 122 11.58 -6.28 11.34
CA GLY A 122 12.76 -5.56 11.83
C GLY A 122 13.93 -5.46 10.85
N VAL A 123 13.78 -6.01 9.63
CA VAL A 123 14.84 -6.09 8.61
C VAL A 123 14.48 -5.35 7.33
N GLY A 124 13.24 -5.52 6.83
CA GLY A 124 12.86 -5.09 5.49
C GLY A 124 13.06 -3.60 5.24
N ASN A 125 12.58 -2.73 6.14
CA ASN A 125 12.75 -1.30 5.99
C ASN A 125 14.23 -0.88 6.08
N LYS A 126 14.99 -1.47 6.97
CA LYS A 126 16.44 -1.20 7.09
C LYS A 126 17.18 -1.55 5.81
N TYR A 127 16.88 -2.71 5.23
CA TYR A 127 17.44 -3.15 3.96
C TYR A 127 17.14 -2.17 2.82
N LEU A 128 15.87 -1.73 2.69
CA LEU A 128 15.47 -0.74 1.69
C LEU A 128 16.17 0.61 1.89
N ARG A 129 16.36 1.05 3.15
CA ARG A 129 17.08 2.30 3.47
C ARG A 129 18.56 2.21 3.13
N GLU A 130 19.17 1.06 3.35
CA GLU A 130 20.58 0.84 2.95
C GLU A 130 20.70 0.85 1.41
N MET A 131 19.81 0.17 0.68
CA MET A 131 19.75 0.26 -0.78
C MET A 131 19.58 1.72 -1.25
N GLN A 132 18.68 2.47 -0.64
CA GLN A 132 18.41 3.88 -0.94
C GLN A 132 19.67 4.74 -0.82
N ALA A 133 20.47 4.51 0.22
CA ALA A 133 21.68 5.28 0.50
C ALA A 133 22.79 5.09 -0.56
N HIS A 134 22.74 4.00 -1.33
CA HIS A 134 23.79 3.62 -2.28
C HIS A 134 23.30 3.50 -3.73
N SER A 135 22.01 3.56 -3.97
CA SER A 135 21.44 3.48 -5.32
C SER A 135 21.51 4.81 -6.04
N THR A 136 21.89 4.78 -7.32
CA THR A 136 21.84 5.95 -8.24
C THR A 136 20.52 6.03 -9.02
N VAL A 137 19.63 5.05 -8.82
CA VAL A 137 18.29 4.98 -9.43
C VAL A 137 17.21 4.90 -8.35
N PRO A 138 15.95 5.21 -8.66
CA PRO A 138 14.86 5.09 -7.68
C PRO A 138 14.77 3.73 -7.03
N ILE A 139 14.72 3.69 -5.70
CA ILE A 139 14.27 2.54 -4.92
C ILE A 139 12.78 2.69 -4.68
N ILE A 140 11.99 1.70 -5.08
CA ILE A 140 10.53 1.66 -4.93
C ILE A 140 10.17 0.57 -3.93
N ASN A 141 9.61 0.95 -2.79
CA ASN A 141 9.13 0.01 -1.77
C ASN A 141 7.81 -0.63 -2.21
N LEU A 142 7.87 -1.90 -2.57
CA LEU A 142 6.68 -2.69 -2.95
C LEU A 142 5.89 -3.16 -1.73
N GLN A 143 6.55 -3.40 -0.64
CA GLN A 143 6.11 -3.61 0.74
C GLN A 143 7.34 -3.95 1.59
N CYS A 144 7.48 -3.35 2.75
CA CYS A 144 8.39 -3.81 3.78
C CYS A 144 7.63 -4.16 5.07
N ASP A 145 8.33 -4.45 6.13
CA ASP A 145 7.76 -4.71 7.46
C ASP A 145 6.94 -3.52 8.00
N LEU A 146 7.41 -2.27 7.76
CA LEU A 146 6.78 -1.04 8.26
C LEU A 146 5.84 -0.36 7.27
N TYR A 147 6.15 -0.35 5.96
CA TYR A 147 5.40 0.45 4.99
C TYR A 147 4.96 -0.33 3.76
N HIS A 148 3.76 0.00 3.28
CA HIS A 148 3.23 -0.44 1.99
C HIS A 148 2.67 0.75 1.19
N PRO A 149 3.53 1.68 0.74
CA PRO A 149 3.08 2.93 0.12
C PRO A 149 2.26 2.70 -1.15
N MET A 150 2.59 1.66 -1.92
CA MET A 150 1.87 1.29 -3.12
C MET A 150 0.42 0.85 -2.84
N GLN A 151 0.16 0.21 -1.68
CA GLN A 151 -1.20 -0.15 -1.28
C GLN A 151 -1.96 1.08 -0.82
N ALA A 152 -1.43 1.84 0.12
CA ALA A 152 -2.12 3.01 0.65
C ALA A 152 -2.45 4.06 -0.43
N LEU A 153 -1.59 4.22 -1.45
CA LEU A 153 -1.87 5.10 -2.59
C LEU A 153 -3.04 4.58 -3.44
N ALA A 154 -3.11 3.26 -3.67
CA ALA A 154 -4.23 2.64 -4.39
C ALA A 154 -5.54 2.68 -3.58
N ASP A 155 -5.45 2.50 -2.26
CA ASP A 155 -6.59 2.63 -1.36
C ASP A 155 -7.18 4.04 -1.43
N LEU A 156 -6.32 5.07 -1.35
CA LEU A 156 -6.74 6.46 -1.47
C LEU A 156 -7.37 6.76 -2.83
N MET A 157 -6.76 6.28 -3.92
CA MET A 157 -7.35 6.40 -5.26
C MET A 157 -8.75 5.77 -5.33
N THR A 158 -8.90 4.59 -4.75
CA THR A 158 -10.19 3.87 -4.74
C THR A 158 -11.25 4.60 -3.93
N ILE A 159 -10.90 5.15 -2.77
CA ILE A 159 -11.81 5.95 -1.95
C ILE A 159 -12.27 7.19 -2.74
N GLN A 160 -11.35 7.88 -3.42
CA GLN A 160 -11.67 9.06 -4.24
C GLN A 160 -12.54 8.73 -5.47
N GLU A 161 -12.49 7.50 -5.99
CA GLU A 161 -13.34 7.06 -7.10
C GLU A 161 -14.77 6.73 -6.67
N VAL A 162 -14.96 6.22 -5.47
CA VAL A 162 -16.29 5.74 -5.00
C VAL A 162 -17.05 6.75 -4.16
N LEU A 163 -16.36 7.78 -3.66
CA LEU A 163 -16.96 8.83 -2.83
C LEU A 163 -16.73 10.22 -3.44
N PRO A 164 -17.71 11.12 -3.36
CA PRO A 164 -17.63 12.46 -3.97
C PRO A 164 -16.60 13.37 -3.28
N THR A 165 -16.18 13.04 -2.08
CA THR A 165 -15.19 13.77 -1.28
C THR A 165 -14.50 12.81 -0.32
N THR A 166 -13.30 13.15 0.11
CA THR A 166 -12.61 12.48 1.21
C THR A 166 -12.86 13.17 2.56
N LYS A 167 -13.32 14.42 2.53
CA LYS A 167 -13.48 15.23 3.73
C LYS A 167 -14.57 14.67 4.64
N HIS A 168 -14.19 14.38 5.87
CA HIS A 168 -15.03 13.78 6.92
C HIS A 168 -15.64 12.41 6.55
N VAL A 169 -15.03 11.71 5.58
CA VAL A 169 -15.34 10.30 5.36
C VAL A 169 -14.86 9.50 6.55
N LYS A 170 -15.75 8.71 7.13
CA LYS A 170 -15.46 7.86 8.29
C LYS A 170 -14.82 6.56 7.80
N VAL A 171 -13.50 6.43 7.99
CA VAL A 171 -12.72 5.25 7.60
C VAL A 171 -12.34 4.47 8.83
N SER A 172 -12.76 3.22 8.89
CA SER A 172 -12.40 2.30 9.97
C SER A 172 -11.36 1.28 9.49
N ILE A 173 -10.15 1.38 10.04
CA ILE A 173 -9.06 0.41 9.85
C ILE A 173 -9.12 -0.52 11.05
N ILE A 174 -9.45 -1.79 10.81
CA ILE A 174 -9.87 -2.71 11.85
C ILE A 174 -8.96 -3.94 11.82
N TRP A 175 -8.37 -4.28 12.97
CA TRP A 175 -7.69 -5.57 13.09
C TRP A 175 -8.70 -6.70 12.90
N ALA A 176 -8.31 -7.72 12.15
CA ALA A 176 -9.10 -8.93 11.97
C ALA A 176 -8.28 -10.16 12.34
N TYR A 177 -8.97 -11.23 12.76
CA TYR A 177 -8.33 -12.43 13.28
C TYR A 177 -7.34 -13.06 12.30
N ALA A 178 -6.20 -13.47 12.83
CA ALA A 178 -5.22 -14.29 12.14
C ALA A 178 -4.65 -15.35 13.09
N GLU A 179 -4.21 -16.46 12.53
CA GLU A 179 -3.63 -17.57 13.32
C GLU A 179 -2.17 -17.30 13.75
N SER A 180 -1.56 -16.22 13.26
CA SER A 180 -0.15 -15.91 13.52
C SER A 180 0.07 -14.42 13.81
N HIS A 181 0.93 -14.15 14.81
CA HIS A 181 1.41 -12.80 15.12
C HIS A 181 2.43 -12.26 14.10
N LYS A 182 2.95 -13.11 13.22
CA LYS A 182 4.02 -12.75 12.26
C LYS A 182 3.47 -12.19 10.97
N LYS A 183 2.61 -11.18 11.06
CA LYS A 183 2.07 -10.47 9.90
C LYS A 183 2.65 -9.05 9.88
N PRO A 184 3.01 -8.49 8.69
CA PRO A 184 3.47 -7.11 8.61
C PRO A 184 2.42 -6.13 9.12
N ILE A 185 2.86 -5.04 9.77
CA ILE A 185 2.00 -3.91 10.13
C ILE A 185 1.88 -2.88 9.01
N SER A 186 2.53 -3.12 7.90
CA SER A 186 2.80 -2.14 6.84
C SER A 186 1.55 -1.56 6.18
N VAL A 187 0.48 -2.33 6.06
CA VAL A 187 -0.78 -1.85 5.46
C VAL A 187 -1.48 -0.87 6.40
N PRO A 188 -1.91 -1.26 7.63
CA PRO A 188 -2.58 -0.33 8.51
C PRO A 188 -1.69 0.86 8.88
N LEU A 189 -0.39 0.67 9.05
CA LEU A 189 0.54 1.75 9.34
C LEU A 189 0.56 2.79 8.22
N SER A 190 0.65 2.39 6.96
CA SER A 190 0.64 3.31 5.82
C SER A 190 -0.70 4.02 5.67
N GLN A 191 -1.81 3.35 5.98
CA GLN A 191 -3.16 3.91 5.90
C GLN A 191 -3.38 4.99 6.98
N ILE A 192 -3.03 4.72 8.25
CA ILE A 192 -3.20 5.72 9.33
C ILE A 192 -2.31 6.95 9.15
N LEU A 193 -1.17 6.81 8.47
CA LEU A 193 -0.29 7.93 8.17
C LEU A 193 -0.80 8.76 6.97
N LEU A 194 -1.52 8.15 6.04
CA LEU A 194 -1.98 8.80 4.81
C LEU A 194 -3.38 9.41 4.93
N PHE A 195 -4.38 8.63 5.36
CA PHE A 195 -5.78 9.03 5.26
C PHE A 195 -6.13 10.30 6.04
N PRO A 196 -5.60 10.54 7.26
CA PRO A 196 -5.86 11.78 7.96
C PRO A 196 -5.36 13.03 7.23
N ARG A 197 -4.36 12.92 6.34
CA ARG A 197 -3.87 14.02 5.50
C ARG A 197 -4.89 14.47 4.44
N TYR A 198 -5.93 13.67 4.23
CA TYR A 198 -7.04 13.94 3.31
C TYR A 198 -8.34 14.30 4.03
N ALA A 199 -8.21 14.80 5.25
CA ALA A 199 -9.34 15.24 6.11
C ALA A 199 -10.36 14.13 6.38
N MET A 200 -9.95 12.87 6.36
CA MET A 200 -10.80 11.74 6.74
C MET A 200 -10.90 11.63 8.27
N ASP A 201 -12.03 11.11 8.74
CA ASP A 201 -12.25 10.76 10.14
C ASP A 201 -11.87 9.28 10.34
N VAL A 202 -10.65 9.04 10.80
CA VAL A 202 -10.07 7.70 10.86
C VAL A 202 -10.25 7.07 12.25
N THR A 203 -10.83 5.88 12.29
CA THR A 203 -10.88 5.01 13.46
C THR A 203 -9.92 3.85 13.26
N LEU A 204 -8.96 3.66 14.17
CA LEU A 204 -8.11 2.49 14.24
C LEU A 204 -8.64 1.57 15.35
N ALA A 205 -9.05 0.35 14.99
CA ALA A 205 -9.61 -0.61 15.94
C ALA A 205 -8.78 -1.88 16.01
N TYR A 206 -8.43 -2.30 17.21
CA TYR A 206 -7.67 -3.53 17.44
C TYR A 206 -7.86 -4.05 18.88
N PRO A 207 -7.72 -5.36 19.13
CA PRO A 207 -7.71 -5.90 20.47
C PRO A 207 -6.43 -5.50 21.20
N GLU A 208 -6.46 -5.41 22.52
CA GLU A 208 -5.28 -5.08 23.34
C GLU A 208 -4.04 -5.91 22.93
N GLY A 209 -2.90 -5.24 22.87
CA GLY A 209 -1.62 -5.85 22.49
C GLY A 209 -1.37 -5.95 20.97
N TYR A 210 -2.25 -5.41 20.12
CA TYR A 210 -2.06 -5.28 18.67
C TYR A 210 -1.84 -3.83 18.24
N ASP A 211 -1.35 -3.03 19.15
CA ASP A 211 -1.00 -1.63 18.93
C ASP A 211 -0.05 -1.47 17.75
N LEU A 212 -0.20 -0.34 17.04
CA LEU A 212 0.81 0.14 16.13
C LEU A 212 1.84 1.00 16.90
N PRO A 213 3.03 1.27 16.35
CA PRO A 213 4.04 2.08 17.03
C PRO A 213 3.53 3.45 17.48
N ASP A 214 3.85 3.87 18.70
CA ASP A 214 3.40 5.15 19.29
C ASP A 214 3.71 6.36 18.40
N TRP A 215 4.91 6.38 17.79
CA TRP A 215 5.30 7.46 16.88
C TRP A 215 4.35 7.59 15.67
N ALA A 216 3.79 6.48 15.19
CA ALA A 216 2.85 6.50 14.07
C ALA A 216 1.46 6.96 14.51
N ILE A 217 1.04 6.57 15.70
CA ILE A 217 -0.21 7.05 16.32
C ILE A 217 -0.16 8.56 16.51
N GLU A 218 0.93 9.08 17.09
CA GLU A 218 1.11 10.53 17.29
C GLU A 218 1.16 11.28 15.95
N LYS A 219 1.81 10.71 14.95
CA LYS A 219 1.85 11.29 13.62
C LYS A 219 0.47 11.31 12.95
N ALA A 220 -0.32 10.24 13.10
CA ALA A 220 -1.69 10.17 12.59
C ALA A 220 -2.60 11.23 13.22
N LYS A 221 -2.53 11.40 14.56
CA LYS A 221 -3.24 12.46 15.30
C LYS A 221 -2.86 13.85 14.78
N LYS A 222 -1.55 14.09 14.60
CA LYS A 222 -1.03 15.35 14.07
C LYS A 222 -1.55 15.60 12.65
N ASN A 223 -1.44 14.62 11.76
CA ASN A 223 -1.92 14.73 10.39
C ASN A 223 -3.43 15.04 10.34
N ALA A 224 -4.24 14.43 11.22
CA ALA A 224 -5.67 14.70 11.31
C ALA A 224 -5.94 16.15 11.74
N ALA A 225 -5.29 16.63 12.82
CA ALA A 225 -5.46 17.98 13.32
C ALA A 225 -5.04 19.06 12.31
N GLU A 226 -3.94 18.83 11.57
CA GLU A 226 -3.43 19.78 10.57
C GLU A 226 -4.29 19.87 9.31
N ASN A 227 -5.07 18.80 8.99
CA ASN A 227 -5.84 18.75 7.76
C ASN A 227 -7.38 18.77 7.98
N GLY A 228 -7.84 18.94 9.22
CA GLY A 228 -9.26 19.13 9.55
C GLY A 228 -10.08 17.84 9.55
N GLY A 229 -9.42 16.67 9.70
CA GLY A 229 -10.04 15.37 9.99
C GLY A 229 -9.92 15.01 11.47
N SER A 230 -10.21 13.75 11.80
CA SER A 230 -10.02 13.19 13.13
C SER A 230 -9.29 11.84 13.11
N PHE A 231 -8.67 11.50 14.25
CA PHE A 231 -8.07 10.19 14.46
C PHE A 231 -8.40 9.70 15.87
N ARG A 232 -8.97 8.51 15.97
CA ARG A 232 -9.27 7.86 17.25
C ARG A 232 -8.90 6.39 17.25
N ILE A 233 -8.73 5.83 18.44
CA ILE A 233 -8.50 4.39 18.66
C ILE A 233 -9.69 3.84 19.45
N THR A 234 -10.07 2.60 19.16
CA THR A 234 -11.01 1.82 19.97
C THR A 234 -10.56 0.36 20.05
N HIS A 235 -10.91 -0.30 21.16
CA HIS A 235 -10.72 -1.72 21.36
C HIS A 235 -12.04 -2.50 21.21
N ASP A 236 -13.05 -1.84 20.67
CA ASP A 236 -14.36 -2.40 20.37
C ASP A 236 -14.57 -2.44 18.85
N MET A 237 -14.68 -3.64 18.31
CA MET A 237 -14.89 -3.84 16.88
C MET A 237 -16.25 -3.31 16.42
N GLN A 238 -17.32 -3.45 17.22
CA GLN A 238 -18.64 -2.95 16.86
C GLN A 238 -18.68 -1.43 16.79
N GLU A 239 -18.03 -0.78 17.76
CA GLU A 239 -17.88 0.68 17.77
C GLU A 239 -17.14 1.18 16.51
N ALA A 240 -16.16 0.42 16.04
CA ALA A 240 -15.42 0.78 14.82
C ALA A 240 -16.29 0.71 13.56
N PHE A 241 -17.23 -0.24 13.48
CA PHE A 241 -18.14 -0.35 12.32
C PHE A 241 -19.23 0.73 12.34
N LYS A 242 -19.61 1.23 13.52
CA LYS A 242 -20.75 2.13 13.65
C LYS A 242 -20.64 3.37 12.78
N ASP A 243 -21.62 3.53 11.87
CA ASP A 243 -21.72 4.65 10.93
C ASP A 243 -20.48 4.85 10.02
N ALA A 244 -19.64 3.83 9.84
CA ALA A 244 -18.48 3.90 8.95
C ALA A 244 -18.89 3.96 7.48
N ASP A 245 -18.23 4.80 6.69
CA ASP A 245 -18.40 4.90 5.23
C ASP A 245 -17.49 3.90 4.52
N ILE A 246 -16.30 3.66 5.07
CA ILE A 246 -15.29 2.69 4.59
C ILE A 246 -14.87 1.80 5.75
N VAL A 247 -14.84 0.50 5.54
CA VAL A 247 -14.30 -0.46 6.48
C VAL A 247 -13.19 -1.27 5.83
N ILE A 248 -12.04 -1.38 6.51
CA ILE A 248 -10.85 -2.08 6.06
C ILE A 248 -10.39 -3.07 7.14
N PRO A 249 -11.10 -4.19 7.30
CA PRO A 249 -10.69 -5.25 8.23
C PRO A 249 -9.49 -6.01 7.65
N LYS A 250 -8.39 -6.03 8.40
CA LYS A 250 -7.15 -6.67 7.95
C LYS A 250 -6.37 -7.21 9.13
N ASN A 251 -5.82 -8.41 9.02
CA ASN A 251 -4.89 -8.92 10.01
C ASN A 251 -3.54 -8.17 9.96
N TRP A 252 -2.96 -7.95 11.12
CA TRP A 252 -1.56 -7.53 11.28
C TRP A 252 -0.97 -8.12 12.55
N GLY A 253 0.35 -8.18 12.61
CA GLY A 253 1.08 -8.70 13.76
C GLY A 253 1.13 -7.71 14.92
N SER A 254 1.31 -8.21 16.11
CA SER A 254 1.52 -7.38 17.29
C SER A 254 2.89 -6.69 17.24
N TRP A 255 2.92 -5.37 17.26
CA TRP A 255 4.17 -4.61 17.34
C TRP A 255 4.97 -4.94 18.61
N VAL A 256 4.28 -5.00 19.75
CA VAL A 256 4.90 -5.29 21.06
C VAL A 256 5.41 -6.73 21.14
N LYS A 257 4.60 -7.70 20.74
CA LYS A 257 4.94 -9.13 20.83
C LYS A 257 6.01 -9.55 19.85
N ASN A 258 6.08 -8.94 18.68
CA ASN A 258 7.13 -9.26 17.69
C ASN A 258 8.52 -8.71 18.06
N GLN A 259 8.60 -7.83 19.03
CA GLN A 259 9.88 -7.38 19.62
C GLN A 259 10.41 -8.33 20.69
N SER A 260 9.59 -9.29 21.15
CA SER A 260 9.98 -10.31 22.12
C SER A 260 10.16 -11.67 21.43
N THR A 261 11.12 -12.47 21.93
CA THR A 261 11.33 -13.86 21.48
C THR A 261 10.27 -14.82 22.03
N VAL A 262 9.39 -14.36 22.92
CA VAL A 262 8.34 -15.17 23.55
C VAL A 262 7.03 -14.97 22.76
N VAL A 263 6.68 -15.97 21.96
CA VAL A 263 5.40 -16.03 21.25
C VAL A 263 4.35 -16.59 22.22
N VAL A 264 3.39 -15.77 22.62
CA VAL A 264 2.24 -16.23 23.40
C VAL A 264 1.08 -16.48 22.45
N ASP A 265 1.02 -17.68 21.88
CA ASP A 265 0.02 -18.05 20.87
C ASP A 265 -1.40 -18.24 21.42
N ASP A 266 -1.57 -18.41 22.73
CA ASP A 266 -2.89 -18.72 23.29
C ASP A 266 -3.83 -17.52 23.31
N TYR A 267 -3.33 -16.31 23.51
CA TYR A 267 -4.17 -15.10 23.49
C TYR A 267 -4.82 -14.87 22.12
N ILE A 268 -4.10 -15.06 21.03
CA ILE A 268 -4.66 -14.82 19.69
C ILE A 268 -5.86 -15.75 19.42
N LYS A 269 -5.85 -16.96 19.98
CA LYS A 269 -6.97 -17.92 19.82
C LYS A 269 -8.27 -17.43 20.44
N THR A 270 -8.21 -16.52 21.41
CA THR A 270 -9.40 -15.91 22.06
C THR A 270 -10.02 -14.81 21.21
N LEU A 271 -9.33 -14.34 20.15
CA LEU A 271 -9.72 -13.19 19.34
C LEU A 271 -10.48 -13.55 18.07
N LYS A 272 -10.96 -14.78 17.93
CA LYS A 272 -11.69 -15.28 16.74
C LYS A 272 -12.96 -14.49 16.42
N SER A 273 -13.52 -13.78 17.37
CA SER A 273 -14.69 -12.90 17.16
C SER A 273 -14.35 -11.62 16.41
N TRP A 274 -13.06 -11.26 16.29
CA TRP A 274 -12.62 -10.14 15.48
C TRP A 274 -12.62 -10.52 14.00
N LYS A 275 -13.82 -10.70 13.46
CA LYS A 275 -14.09 -11.08 12.07
C LYS A 275 -15.14 -10.16 11.47
N CYS A 276 -14.94 -9.71 10.26
CA CYS A 276 -15.93 -8.94 9.52
C CYS A 276 -17.04 -9.87 9.03
N THR A 277 -18.21 -9.73 9.62
CA THR A 277 -19.43 -10.48 9.29
C THR A 277 -20.49 -9.57 8.68
N GLU A 278 -21.55 -10.12 8.12
CA GLU A 278 -22.69 -9.33 7.64
C GLU A 278 -23.35 -8.52 8.76
N GLU A 279 -23.37 -9.04 9.99
CA GLU A 279 -23.90 -8.33 11.16
C GLU A 279 -23.06 -7.09 11.47
N MET A 280 -21.73 -7.17 11.33
CA MET A 280 -20.85 -6.02 11.49
C MET A 280 -21.08 -4.98 10.36
N ILE A 281 -21.24 -5.40 9.13
CA ILE A 281 -21.55 -4.51 8.00
C ILE A 281 -22.87 -3.75 8.24
N LYS A 282 -23.88 -4.36 8.84
CA LYS A 282 -25.17 -3.72 9.15
C LYS A 282 -25.06 -2.59 10.19
N LEU A 283 -23.98 -2.52 10.98
CA LEU A 283 -23.73 -1.42 11.92
C LEU A 283 -23.17 -0.18 11.22
N ALA A 284 -22.61 -0.34 10.03
CA ALA A 284 -22.02 0.74 9.26
C ALA A 284 -23.07 1.55 8.49
N ASN A 285 -22.62 2.60 7.79
CA ASN A 285 -23.47 3.35 6.88
C ASN A 285 -24.11 2.39 5.85
N PRO A 286 -25.40 2.55 5.47
CA PRO A 286 -26.06 1.72 4.48
C PRO A 286 -25.33 1.63 3.13
N ASN A 287 -24.54 2.63 2.77
CA ASN A 287 -23.72 2.67 1.55
C ASN A 287 -22.24 2.33 1.80
N VAL A 288 -21.90 1.75 2.95
CA VAL A 288 -20.53 1.39 3.32
C VAL A 288 -19.81 0.64 2.21
N LYS A 289 -18.50 0.90 2.07
CA LYS A 289 -17.61 0.15 1.19
C LYS A 289 -16.65 -0.69 2.00
N TYR A 290 -16.61 -1.97 1.67
CA TYR A 290 -15.63 -2.92 2.19
C TYR A 290 -14.41 -2.95 1.29
N MET A 291 -13.23 -2.71 1.86
CA MET A 291 -11.92 -2.76 1.20
C MET A 291 -11.00 -3.77 1.88
N HIS A 292 -10.09 -4.35 1.12
CA HIS A 292 -9.07 -5.26 1.63
C HIS A 292 -7.91 -5.41 0.66
N ALA A 293 -6.68 -5.21 1.14
CA ALA A 293 -5.45 -5.29 0.33
C ALA A 293 -5.19 -6.65 -0.34
N LEU A 294 -5.98 -7.68 -0.01
CA LEU A 294 -5.84 -9.06 -0.47
C LEU A 294 -4.39 -9.65 -0.31
N PRO A 295 -4.23 -10.97 -0.12
CA PRO A 295 -5.31 -11.94 0.03
C PRO A 295 -6.04 -11.75 1.36
N ALA A 296 -7.35 -11.95 1.37
CA ALA A 296 -8.10 -12.09 2.60
C ALA A 296 -8.02 -13.52 3.11
N ASP A 297 -7.90 -13.69 4.41
CA ASP A 297 -8.01 -14.97 5.09
C ASP A 297 -9.51 -15.26 5.31
N ARG A 298 -10.16 -15.81 4.26
CA ARG A 298 -11.60 -16.08 4.22
C ARG A 298 -12.00 -17.03 5.35
N GLY A 299 -13.06 -16.71 6.06
CA GLY A 299 -13.51 -17.43 7.24
C GLY A 299 -12.83 -16.98 8.55
N ASN A 300 -11.64 -16.40 8.49
CA ASN A 300 -10.93 -15.83 9.64
C ASN A 300 -11.07 -14.29 9.71
N GLU A 301 -10.62 -13.56 8.69
CA GLU A 301 -10.72 -12.09 8.65
C GLU A 301 -12.14 -11.63 8.29
N VAL A 302 -12.79 -12.33 7.38
CA VAL A 302 -14.04 -11.92 6.74
C VAL A 302 -14.85 -13.11 6.26
N GLU A 303 -16.17 -12.98 6.25
CA GLU A 303 -17.09 -13.94 5.64
C GLU A 303 -17.11 -13.78 4.11
N ASP A 304 -17.31 -14.90 3.40
CA ASP A 304 -17.39 -14.88 1.94
C ASP A 304 -18.53 -13.99 1.42
N SER A 305 -19.68 -13.98 2.11
CA SER A 305 -20.82 -13.13 1.77
C SER A 305 -20.54 -11.64 1.85
N VAL A 306 -19.57 -11.21 2.68
CA VAL A 306 -19.13 -9.81 2.77
C VAL A 306 -18.15 -9.48 1.66
N ILE A 307 -17.08 -10.26 1.51
CA ILE A 307 -16.03 -9.95 0.53
C ILE A 307 -16.52 -10.11 -0.91
N ASP A 308 -17.46 -11.01 -1.17
CA ASP A 308 -18.09 -11.20 -2.48
C ASP A 308 -19.45 -10.46 -2.58
N GLY A 309 -19.84 -9.74 -1.52
CA GLY A 309 -21.12 -9.04 -1.41
C GLY A 309 -21.14 -7.66 -2.09
N PRO A 310 -22.30 -6.99 -2.06
CA PRO A 310 -22.53 -5.74 -2.80
C PRO A 310 -21.77 -4.53 -2.25
N HIS A 311 -21.29 -4.59 -1.04
CA HIS A 311 -20.48 -3.54 -0.41
C HIS A 311 -18.99 -3.63 -0.77
N SER A 312 -18.55 -4.76 -1.32
CA SER A 312 -17.15 -5.03 -1.59
C SER A 312 -16.65 -4.31 -2.84
N ILE A 313 -15.53 -3.61 -2.70
CA ILE A 313 -14.82 -2.95 -3.80
C ILE A 313 -13.37 -3.44 -3.91
N VAL A 314 -13.07 -4.62 -3.36
CA VAL A 314 -11.71 -5.17 -3.28
C VAL A 314 -11.05 -5.37 -4.66
N TYR A 315 -11.84 -5.65 -5.70
CA TYR A 315 -11.28 -5.84 -7.04
C TYR A 315 -10.93 -4.51 -7.71
N GLN A 316 -11.73 -3.46 -7.49
CA GLN A 316 -11.40 -2.10 -7.92
C GLN A 316 -10.14 -1.58 -7.20
N GLU A 317 -10.04 -1.82 -5.89
CA GLU A 317 -8.85 -1.52 -5.10
C GLU A 317 -7.61 -2.26 -5.63
N ALA A 318 -7.74 -3.55 -5.94
CA ALA A 318 -6.65 -4.35 -6.50
C ALA A 318 -6.25 -3.88 -7.90
N GLU A 319 -7.19 -3.46 -8.74
CA GLU A 319 -6.93 -2.90 -10.07
C GLU A 319 -6.17 -1.58 -9.98
N ASN A 320 -6.56 -0.69 -9.07
CA ASN A 320 -5.89 0.60 -8.88
C ASN A 320 -4.40 0.47 -8.52
N ARG A 321 -3.97 -0.69 -8.02
CA ARG A 321 -2.54 -1.02 -7.84
C ARG A 321 -1.75 -0.95 -9.16
N LEU A 322 -2.35 -1.32 -10.29
CA LEU A 322 -1.71 -1.19 -11.60
C LEU A 322 -1.51 0.28 -11.98
N HIS A 323 -2.56 1.09 -11.83
CA HIS A 323 -2.55 2.48 -12.29
C HIS A 323 -1.64 3.36 -11.43
N THR A 324 -1.69 3.19 -10.10
CA THR A 324 -0.77 3.88 -9.18
C THR A 324 0.68 3.43 -9.35
N ALA A 325 0.93 2.14 -9.60
CA ALA A 325 2.27 1.65 -9.91
C ALA A 325 2.82 2.29 -11.20
N LYS A 326 2.01 2.37 -12.24
CA LYS A 326 2.39 3.07 -13.49
C LYS A 326 2.74 4.53 -13.23
N ALA A 327 1.93 5.24 -12.44
CA ALA A 327 2.18 6.64 -12.12
C ALA A 327 3.50 6.83 -11.34
N VAL A 328 3.73 6.03 -10.29
CA VAL A 328 4.99 6.08 -9.53
C VAL A 328 6.18 5.84 -10.45
N MET A 329 6.14 4.79 -11.28
CA MET A 329 7.23 4.47 -12.20
C MET A 329 7.43 5.56 -13.25
N ALA A 330 6.38 6.04 -13.90
CA ALA A 330 6.48 7.07 -14.93
C ALA A 330 7.05 8.39 -14.37
N MET A 331 6.70 8.74 -13.13
CA MET A 331 7.11 9.99 -12.51
C MET A 331 8.50 9.94 -11.88
N THR A 332 8.99 8.75 -11.48
CA THR A 332 10.30 8.58 -10.83
C THR A 332 11.39 8.09 -11.79
N ILE A 333 11.05 7.30 -12.82
CA ILE A 333 11.99 6.69 -13.75
C ILE A 333 12.07 7.48 -15.07
N GLY A 334 10.97 8.08 -15.52
CA GLY A 334 10.79 8.66 -16.83
C GLY A 334 11.89 9.63 -17.27
N ASP A 335 11.99 9.86 -18.58
CA ASP A 335 12.93 10.84 -19.15
C ASP A 335 12.39 12.27 -19.03
N LYS A 336 13.31 13.25 -19.08
CA LYS A 336 12.98 14.70 -19.04
C LYS A 336 12.21 15.13 -20.28
#